data_e29c4d5ee947275b1b832b0f9692bce6
#
_entry.id   e29c4d5ee947275b1b832b0f9692bce6
#
_cell.length_a   1.000
_cell.length_b   1.000
_cell.length_c   1.000
_cell.angle_alpha   90.00
_cell.angle_beta   90.00
_cell.angle_gamma   90.00
#
_symmetry.space_group_name_H-M   'P 1'
#
loop_
_entity.id
_entity.type
_entity.pdbx_description
1 polymer ?
#
loop_
_entity_poly.entity_id
_entity_poly.type
_entity_poly.pdbx_seq_one_letter_code
_entity_poly.pdbx_strand_id
1 'polypeptide(L)'
;MRQAPIHLDTSFLIRALRPGTAEDSELRGFLAAGRGLATSSIAWAEFLCGPLDDQQIRAATRLTSERVPFTEKDAALAAELFNDSGRRRNSLTDCMIAAIALRCNAQLATSNQTDFERLGVSL
;
A
#
# COMPACT_ATOMS: atom_id res chain seq x y z
N MET A 1 -1.84 -21.54 9.28
CA MET A 1 -2.71 -20.43 8.83
C MET A 1 -1.97 -19.55 7.85
N ARG A 2 -2.64 -19.15 6.80
CA ARG A 2 -2.05 -18.20 5.86
C ARG A 2 -2.05 -16.81 6.45
N GLN A 3 -0.93 -16.13 6.37
CA GLN A 3 -0.87 -14.73 6.69
C GLN A 3 -1.56 -13.93 5.57
N ALA A 4 -2.21 -12.84 5.95
CA ALA A 4 -2.77 -11.91 4.97
C ALA A 4 -1.63 -11.38 4.08
N PRO A 5 -1.88 -11.09 2.79
CA PRO A 5 -0.89 -10.46 1.94
C PRO A 5 -0.43 -9.13 2.54
N ILE A 6 0.82 -8.77 2.26
CA ILE A 6 1.33 -7.45 2.58
C ILE A 6 0.79 -6.49 1.52
N HIS A 7 0.17 -5.40 1.95
CA HIS A 7 -0.28 -4.35 1.04
C HIS A 7 0.86 -3.38 0.75
N LEU A 8 1.12 -3.14 -0.51
CA LEU A 8 2.17 -2.21 -0.95
C LEU A 8 1.55 -0.84 -1.23
N ASP A 9 2.03 0.18 -0.51
CA ASP A 9 1.68 1.57 -0.78
C ASP A 9 2.39 2.04 -2.06
N THR A 10 1.86 3.09 -2.68
CA THR A 10 2.39 3.67 -3.91
C THR A 10 3.87 4.02 -3.79
N SER A 11 4.24 4.71 -2.72
CA SER A 11 5.63 5.14 -2.50
C SER A 11 6.59 3.96 -2.42
N PHE A 12 6.18 2.91 -1.72
CA PHE A 12 6.97 1.69 -1.59
C PHE A 12 7.12 1.01 -2.96
N LEU A 13 6.02 0.85 -3.68
CA LEU A 13 6.01 0.16 -4.96
C LEU A 13 6.92 0.84 -5.99
N ILE A 14 6.85 2.17 -6.07
CA ILE A 14 7.70 2.94 -6.98
C ILE A 14 9.18 2.73 -6.66
N ARG A 15 9.55 2.82 -5.38
CA ARG A 15 10.94 2.67 -4.95
C ARG A 15 11.43 1.24 -5.06
N ALA A 16 10.58 0.27 -4.77
CA ALA A 16 10.94 -1.14 -4.85
C ALA A 16 11.27 -1.61 -6.27
N LEU A 17 10.74 -0.93 -7.29
CA LEU A 17 11.06 -1.21 -8.69
C LEU A 17 12.41 -0.63 -9.13
N ARG A 18 13.05 0.19 -8.29
CA ARG A 18 14.38 0.74 -8.56
C ARG A 18 15.44 -0.14 -7.92
N PRO A 19 16.34 -0.72 -8.71
CA PRO A 19 17.39 -1.57 -8.15
C PRO A 19 18.26 -0.84 -7.12
N GLY A 20 18.60 -1.53 -6.04
CA GLY A 20 19.51 -1.01 -5.03
C GLY A 20 18.89 -0.15 -3.95
N THR A 21 17.59 0.09 -3.98
CA THR A 21 16.91 0.82 -2.90
C THR A 21 16.68 -0.08 -1.69
N ALA A 22 16.45 0.54 -0.53
CA ALA A 22 16.06 -0.20 0.67
C ALA A 22 14.75 -0.97 0.44
N GLU A 23 13.81 -0.36 -0.27
CA GLU A 23 12.52 -0.97 -0.62
C GLU A 23 12.69 -2.19 -1.54
N ASP A 24 13.62 -2.12 -2.51
CA ASP A 24 13.96 -3.27 -3.35
C ASP A 24 14.44 -4.45 -2.50
N SER A 25 15.34 -4.19 -1.56
CA SER A 25 15.86 -5.21 -0.64
C SER A 25 14.75 -5.80 0.22
N GLU A 26 13.87 -4.94 0.75
CA GLU A 26 12.75 -5.37 1.59
C GLU A 26 11.76 -6.22 0.79
N LEU A 27 11.45 -5.82 -0.44
CA LEU A 27 10.60 -6.57 -1.34
C LEU A 27 11.13 -7.97 -1.61
N ARG A 28 12.45 -8.08 -1.88
CA ARG A 28 13.10 -9.37 -2.07
C ARG A 28 13.00 -10.24 -0.84
N GLY A 29 13.08 -9.65 0.35
CA GLY A 29 12.88 -10.34 1.62
C GLY A 29 11.47 -10.93 1.75
N PHE A 30 10.46 -10.16 1.39
CA PHE A 30 9.08 -10.65 1.39
C PHE A 30 8.90 -11.83 0.44
N LEU A 31 9.44 -11.72 -0.77
CA LEU A 31 9.36 -12.78 -1.77
C LEU A 31 10.09 -14.04 -1.31
N ALA A 32 11.27 -13.89 -0.73
CA ALA A 32 12.05 -15.02 -0.20
C ALA A 32 11.31 -15.71 0.95
N ALA A 33 10.55 -14.96 1.75
CA ALA A 33 9.75 -15.51 2.83
C ALA A 33 8.42 -16.12 2.37
N GLY A 34 8.14 -16.09 1.07
CA GLY A 34 6.89 -16.63 0.52
C GLY A 34 5.66 -15.80 0.84
N ARG A 35 5.84 -14.51 1.20
CA ARG A 35 4.72 -13.63 1.52
C ARG A 35 3.97 -13.22 0.26
N GLY A 36 2.65 -13.29 0.30
CA GLY A 36 1.80 -12.73 -0.74
C GLY A 36 1.86 -11.20 -0.70
N LEU A 37 1.79 -10.58 -1.88
CA LEU A 37 1.82 -9.13 -2.02
C LEU A 37 0.55 -8.69 -2.74
N ALA A 38 -0.06 -7.62 -2.25
CA ALA A 38 -1.24 -7.01 -2.84
C ALA A 38 -1.07 -5.49 -2.83
N THR A 39 -1.91 -4.79 -3.54
CA THR A 39 -2.01 -3.34 -3.42
C THR A 39 -3.48 -2.95 -3.49
N SER A 40 -3.85 -1.84 -2.86
CA SER A 40 -5.21 -1.36 -2.97
C SER A 40 -5.45 -0.76 -4.35
N SER A 41 -6.71 -0.72 -4.78
CA SER A 41 -7.07 -0.04 -6.03
C SER A 41 -6.73 1.45 -5.99
N ILE A 42 -6.70 2.04 -4.79
CA ILE A 42 -6.33 3.44 -4.59
C ILE A 42 -4.82 3.65 -4.82
N ALA A 43 -3.98 2.85 -4.16
CA ALA A 43 -2.53 2.91 -4.37
C ALA A 43 -2.16 2.57 -5.80
N TRP A 44 -2.87 1.63 -6.41
CA TRP A 44 -2.68 1.27 -7.80
C TRP A 44 -2.97 2.43 -8.74
N ALA A 45 -4.08 3.16 -8.50
CA ALA A 45 -4.42 4.34 -9.29
C ALA A 45 -3.33 5.41 -9.20
N GLU A 46 -2.83 5.67 -8.00
CA GLU A 46 -1.72 6.61 -7.81
C GLU A 46 -0.45 6.15 -8.54
N PHE A 47 -0.15 4.86 -8.46
CA PHE A 47 1.00 4.28 -9.16
C PHE A 47 0.90 4.50 -10.67
N LEU A 48 -0.27 4.26 -11.24
CA LEU A 48 -0.50 4.44 -12.68
C LEU A 48 -0.44 5.90 -13.14
N CYS A 49 -0.62 6.86 -12.22
CA CYS A 49 -0.52 8.28 -12.55
C CYS A 49 0.93 8.75 -12.75
N GLY A 50 1.90 7.97 -12.32
CA GLY A 50 3.31 8.34 -12.45
C GLY A 50 3.84 8.12 -13.87
N PRO A 51 5.01 8.67 -14.18
CA PRO A 51 5.65 8.45 -15.48
C PRO A 51 6.29 7.06 -15.52
N LEU A 52 5.50 6.05 -15.85
CA LEU A 52 5.91 4.66 -15.89
C LEU A 52 6.01 4.15 -17.31
N ASP A 53 6.99 3.28 -17.58
CA ASP A 53 7.01 2.53 -18.82
C ASP A 53 6.22 1.23 -18.68
N ASP A 54 5.95 0.57 -19.81
CA ASP A 54 5.18 -0.67 -19.84
C ASP A 54 5.84 -1.79 -19.04
N GLN A 55 7.17 -1.81 -19.00
CA GLN A 55 7.92 -2.82 -18.27
C GLN A 55 7.71 -2.69 -16.76
N GLN A 56 7.70 -1.46 -16.25
CA GLN A 56 7.43 -1.20 -14.83
C GLN A 56 6.02 -1.60 -14.44
N ILE A 57 5.04 -1.29 -15.30
CA ILE A 57 3.64 -1.68 -15.06
C ILE A 57 3.49 -3.20 -15.05
N ARG A 58 4.13 -3.89 -16.00
CA ARG A 58 4.08 -5.35 -16.04
C ARG A 58 4.75 -5.98 -14.81
N ALA A 59 5.88 -5.43 -14.37
CA ALA A 59 6.56 -5.92 -13.17
C ALA A 59 5.67 -5.78 -11.94
N ALA A 60 5.06 -4.62 -11.75
CA ALA A 60 4.16 -4.39 -10.62
C ALA A 60 2.93 -5.30 -10.66
N THR A 61 2.39 -5.53 -11.86
CA THR A 61 1.25 -6.43 -12.06
C THR A 61 1.58 -7.87 -11.66
N ARG A 62 2.79 -8.32 -11.96
CA ARG A 62 3.24 -9.68 -11.61
C ARG A 62 3.53 -9.82 -10.13
N LEU A 63 4.05 -8.77 -9.50
CA LEU A 63 4.43 -8.80 -8.09
C LEU A 63 3.22 -8.84 -7.15
N THR A 64 2.11 -8.25 -7.57
CA THR A 64 0.91 -8.15 -6.74
C THR A 64 -0.15 -9.15 -7.19
N SER A 65 -0.60 -10.01 -6.25
CA SER A 65 -1.61 -11.03 -6.55
C SER A 65 -2.97 -10.43 -6.85
N GLU A 66 -3.27 -9.27 -6.27
CA GLU A 66 -4.56 -8.61 -6.48
C GLU A 66 -4.47 -7.10 -6.25
N ARG A 67 -5.43 -6.37 -6.82
CA ARG A 67 -5.72 -4.97 -6.53
C ARG A 67 -6.99 -4.93 -5.71
N VAL A 68 -6.86 -4.74 -4.40
CA VAL A 68 -7.97 -4.83 -3.46
C VAL A 68 -8.91 -3.63 -3.63
N PRO A 69 -10.20 -3.86 -3.90
CA PRO A 69 -11.13 -2.75 -4.18
C PRO A 69 -11.38 -1.87 -2.95
N PHE A 70 -11.58 -0.59 -3.20
CA PHE A 70 -12.06 0.37 -2.22
C PHE A 70 -13.58 0.21 -2.10
N THR A 71 -14.06 -0.16 -0.92
CA THR A 71 -15.48 -0.44 -0.69
C THR A 71 -16.18 0.71 0.04
N GLU A 72 -17.51 0.63 0.13
CA GLU A 72 -18.29 1.60 0.91
C GLU A 72 -17.88 1.60 2.39
N LYS A 73 -17.57 0.44 2.96
CA LYS A 73 -17.06 0.34 4.33
C LYS A 73 -15.71 1.06 4.47
N ASP A 74 -14.86 0.92 3.48
CA ASP A 74 -13.57 1.61 3.45
C ASP A 74 -13.77 3.11 3.38
N ALA A 75 -14.77 3.58 2.65
CA ALA A 75 -15.08 5.00 2.56
C ALA A 75 -15.46 5.58 3.93
N ALA A 76 -16.31 4.88 4.68
CA ALA A 76 -16.70 5.29 6.02
C ALA A 76 -15.50 5.34 6.97
N LEU A 77 -14.68 4.31 6.95
CA LEU A 77 -13.48 4.23 7.80
C LEU A 77 -12.45 5.29 7.40
N ALA A 78 -12.25 5.51 6.11
CA ALA A 78 -11.31 6.53 5.62
C ALA A 78 -11.72 7.92 6.09
N ALA A 79 -13.01 8.24 6.04
CA ALA A 79 -13.52 9.52 6.53
C ALA A 79 -13.30 9.67 8.04
N GLU A 80 -13.52 8.62 8.80
CA GLU A 80 -13.29 8.60 10.24
C GLU A 80 -11.80 8.83 10.56
N LEU A 81 -10.91 8.11 9.89
CA LEU A 81 -9.46 8.29 10.05
C LEU A 81 -9.02 9.70 9.69
N PHE A 82 -9.56 10.25 8.61
CA PHE A 82 -9.22 11.60 8.16
C PHE A 82 -9.62 12.64 9.20
N ASN A 83 -10.83 12.54 9.72
CA ASN A 83 -11.35 13.48 10.72
C ASN A 83 -10.59 13.38 12.04
N ASP A 84 -10.30 12.14 12.49
CA ASP A 84 -9.62 11.90 13.77
C ASP A 84 -8.13 12.25 13.72
N SER A 85 -7.50 12.18 12.56
CA SER A 85 -6.08 12.53 12.41
C SER A 85 -5.82 14.03 12.34
N GLY A 86 -6.86 14.87 12.43
CA GLY A 86 -6.75 16.32 12.42
C GLY A 86 -6.68 16.94 11.03
N ARG A 87 -6.97 16.16 9.99
CA ARG A 87 -7.11 16.61 8.59
C ARG A 87 -5.86 17.18 7.92
N ARG A 88 -4.87 17.61 8.68
CA ARG A 88 -3.69 18.30 8.16
C ARG A 88 -2.48 17.41 7.99
N ARG A 89 -2.48 16.24 8.65
CA ARG A 89 -1.31 15.38 8.75
C ARG A 89 -1.30 14.26 7.74
N ASN A 90 -2.50 13.84 7.32
CA ASN A 90 -2.65 12.79 6.34
C ASN A 90 -3.60 13.26 5.25
N SER A 91 -3.31 12.88 4.03
CA SER A 91 -4.23 13.09 2.92
C SER A 91 -5.41 12.14 3.06
N LEU A 92 -6.53 12.47 2.43
CA LEU A 92 -7.66 11.56 2.33
C LEU A 92 -7.24 10.27 1.63
N THR A 93 -6.39 10.36 0.62
CA THR A 93 -5.88 9.20 -0.11
C THR A 93 -5.11 8.24 0.81
N ASP A 94 -4.26 8.76 1.69
CA ASP A 94 -3.56 7.92 2.69
C ASP A 94 -4.56 7.22 3.60
N CYS A 95 -5.60 7.92 4.03
CA CYS A 95 -6.65 7.34 4.86
C CYS A 95 -7.43 6.25 4.12
N MET A 96 -7.64 6.40 2.82
CA MET A 96 -8.29 5.39 1.99
C MET A 96 -7.43 4.12 1.88
N ILE A 97 -6.13 4.29 1.67
CA ILE A 97 -5.18 3.18 1.62
C ILE A 97 -5.12 2.47 2.98
N ALA A 98 -5.03 3.22 4.06
CA ALA A 98 -5.02 2.67 5.42
C ALA A 98 -6.30 1.92 5.74
N ALA A 99 -7.46 2.46 5.36
CA ALA A 99 -8.76 1.83 5.60
C ALA A 99 -8.85 0.45 4.96
N ILE A 100 -8.37 0.32 3.72
CA ILE A 100 -8.35 -0.97 3.03
C ILE A 100 -7.45 -1.97 3.76
N ALA A 101 -6.26 -1.56 4.15
CA ALA A 101 -5.32 -2.42 4.88
C ALA A 101 -5.91 -2.87 6.22
N LEU A 102 -6.55 -1.96 6.96
CA LEU A 102 -7.19 -2.27 8.24
C LEU A 102 -8.33 -3.26 8.05
N ARG A 103 -9.19 -3.07 7.06
CA ARG A 103 -10.28 -4.01 6.77
C ARG A 103 -9.75 -5.41 6.45
N CYS A 104 -8.66 -5.49 5.72
CA CYS A 104 -8.04 -6.75 5.33
C CYS A 104 -7.14 -7.34 6.43
N ASN A 105 -6.98 -6.64 7.54
CA ASN A 105 -6.03 -7.01 8.60
C ASN A 105 -4.63 -7.26 8.03
N ALA A 106 -4.22 -6.40 7.10
CA ALA A 106 -2.96 -6.52 6.37
C ALA A 106 -1.90 -5.60 6.94
N GLN A 107 -0.65 -6.05 6.85
CA GLN A 107 0.51 -5.21 7.07
C GLN A 107 0.68 -4.30 5.84
N LEU A 108 1.03 -3.05 6.05
CA LEU A 108 1.26 -2.09 4.97
C LEU A 108 2.76 -1.82 4.83
N ALA A 109 3.30 -2.02 3.64
CA ALA A 109 4.66 -1.62 3.32
C ALA A 109 4.62 -0.24 2.67
N THR A 110 5.27 0.72 3.29
CA THR A 110 5.27 2.12 2.84
C THR A 110 6.61 2.78 3.14
N SER A 111 6.98 3.74 2.30
CA SER A 111 8.13 4.60 2.55
C SER A 111 7.77 5.78 3.46
N ASN A 112 6.49 5.98 3.76
CA ASN A 112 5.97 7.05 4.60
C ASN A 112 5.45 6.51 5.94
N GLN A 113 6.28 5.77 6.66
CA GLN A 113 5.87 5.06 7.88
C GLN A 113 5.24 5.96 8.94
N THR A 114 5.82 7.13 9.17
CA THR A 114 5.33 8.07 10.18
C THR A 114 3.87 8.47 9.92
N ASP A 115 3.53 8.72 8.67
CA ASP A 115 2.17 9.13 8.31
C ASP A 115 1.16 8.02 8.56
N PHE A 116 1.53 6.78 8.27
CA PHE A 116 0.63 5.64 8.44
C PHE A 116 0.58 5.11 9.87
N GLU A 117 1.63 5.28 10.66
CA GLU A 117 1.60 4.92 12.09
C GLU A 117 0.44 5.61 12.82
N ARG A 118 0.20 6.87 12.51
CA ARG A 118 -0.87 7.66 13.12
C ARG A 118 -2.26 7.12 12.81
N LEU A 119 -2.38 6.36 11.74
CA LEU A 119 -3.65 5.80 11.29
C LEU A 119 -3.92 4.42 11.88
N GLY A 120 -2.98 3.89 12.69
CA GLY A 120 -3.17 2.63 13.39
C GLY A 120 -3.02 1.40 12.52
N VAL A 121 -2.49 1.54 11.30
CA VAL A 121 -2.25 0.41 10.41
C VAL A 121 -0.96 -0.31 10.81
N SER A 122 -0.93 -1.62 10.65
CA SER A 122 0.26 -2.44 10.94
C SER A 122 1.31 -2.23 9.84
N LEU A 123 2.54 -1.94 10.23
CA LEU A 123 3.64 -1.68 9.30
C LEU A 123 4.69 -2.77 9.33
#